data_ecb30c5cadeab6f236876665d58eb1bb
#
_entry.id   ecb30c5cadeab6f236876665d58eb1bb
#
_cell.length_a   1.000
_cell.length_b   1.000
_cell.length_c   1.000
_cell.angle_alpha   90.00
_cell.angle_beta   90.00
_cell.angle_gamma   90.00
#
_symmetry.space_group_name_H-M   'P 1'
#
loop_
_entity.id
_entity.type
_entity.pdbx_description
1 polymer ?
#
loop_
_entity_poly.entity_id
_entity_poly.type
_entity_poly.pdbx_seq_one_letter_code
_entity_poly.pdbx_strand_id
1 'polypeptide(L)'
;MTKRAAPGEIQTVRGAISPSDLGFTLPHEHTKVTLWHIQGRWDYWELIGEEPRIVEELGAYAAAGGRALVDLTLDGIGRDLPRLARLAEATKLHIIGGSGWYRTAYYPPEARIDTRTTDDLADEIVREFLDGVPGPNGPVRPGIIGEIGTDKPWVTAQEERVFRAAARAAQRTGASVTTHAAQSAVGLAQLTILEDAGLDPARVVIGHTDSWPRAEYWREIVKRGATLEADFLGMSFTPLERAGEPKVIELLKMLLDEGYEKQIMLSQDVCHDSQLLSYGGNGYTYLQKTFLPRMLAAGVDQKTIDQITIKNPARVLTLVKPSA
;
A
#
# COMPACT_ATOMS: atom_id res chain seq x y z
N MET A 1 -19.99 -12.33 13.77
CA MET A 1 -18.80 -11.51 14.11
C MET A 1 -17.69 -11.81 13.11
N THR A 2 -17.08 -10.80 12.55
CA THR A 2 -15.92 -10.95 11.65
C THR A 2 -14.74 -11.57 12.41
N LYS A 3 -14.23 -12.70 11.94
CA LYS A 3 -13.08 -13.39 12.56
C LYS A 3 -11.83 -12.52 12.41
N ARG A 4 -11.12 -12.29 13.52
CA ARG A 4 -9.77 -11.70 13.48
C ARG A 4 -8.78 -12.74 12.95
N ALA A 5 -7.87 -12.31 12.06
CA ALA A 5 -6.84 -13.16 11.51
C ALA A 5 -5.82 -13.58 12.60
N ALA A 6 -5.38 -14.82 12.52
CA ALA A 6 -4.26 -15.38 13.28
C ALA A 6 -2.96 -15.34 12.44
N PRO A 7 -1.79 -15.56 13.06
CA PRO A 7 -0.57 -15.78 12.29
C PRO A 7 -0.75 -16.90 11.25
N GLY A 8 -0.32 -16.63 10.01
CA GLY A 8 -0.55 -17.50 8.85
C GLY A 8 -1.81 -17.16 8.04
N GLU A 9 -2.65 -16.26 8.50
CA GLU A 9 -3.84 -15.76 7.79
C GLU A 9 -3.65 -14.29 7.34
N ILE A 10 -4.51 -13.83 6.43
CA ILE A 10 -4.57 -12.43 5.99
C ILE A 10 -5.82 -11.80 6.60
N GLN A 11 -5.68 -10.59 7.16
CA GLN A 11 -6.81 -9.81 7.66
C GLN A 11 -7.38 -8.94 6.53
N THR A 12 -8.62 -9.21 6.14
CA THR A 12 -9.41 -8.33 5.28
C THR A 12 -10.43 -7.55 6.10
N VAL A 13 -11.04 -6.52 5.52
CA VAL A 13 -12.13 -5.75 6.15
C VAL A 13 -13.38 -6.61 6.44
N ARG A 14 -13.49 -7.80 5.86
CA ARG A 14 -14.57 -8.78 6.09
C ARG A 14 -14.14 -9.96 6.97
N GLY A 15 -12.93 -9.94 7.51
CA GLY A 15 -12.39 -10.99 8.37
C GLY A 15 -11.20 -11.72 7.77
N ALA A 16 -10.79 -12.80 8.42
CA ALA A 16 -9.62 -13.57 8.04
C ALA A 16 -9.85 -14.43 6.80
N ILE A 17 -8.83 -14.52 5.94
CA ILE A 17 -8.77 -15.44 4.80
C ILE A 17 -7.45 -16.21 4.78
N SER A 18 -7.42 -17.34 4.05
CA SER A 18 -6.16 -18.01 3.74
C SER A 18 -5.33 -17.21 2.72
N PRO A 19 -4.00 -17.20 2.81
CA PRO A 19 -3.15 -16.60 1.77
C PRO A 19 -3.41 -17.17 0.36
N SER A 20 -3.81 -18.42 0.24
CA SER A 20 -4.17 -19.05 -1.05
C SER A 20 -5.43 -18.47 -1.69
N ASP A 21 -6.29 -17.81 -0.92
CA ASP A 21 -7.56 -17.26 -1.40
C ASP A 21 -7.43 -15.81 -1.93
N LEU A 22 -6.29 -15.16 -1.66
CA LEU A 22 -6.07 -13.74 -2.00
C LEU A 22 -6.14 -13.49 -3.51
N GLY A 23 -5.40 -14.25 -4.31
CA GLY A 23 -5.35 -14.12 -5.77
C GLY A 23 -4.63 -12.88 -6.27
N PHE A 24 -4.95 -12.46 -7.50
CA PHE A 24 -4.37 -11.26 -8.11
C PHE A 24 -4.71 -10.02 -7.29
N THR A 25 -3.69 -9.28 -6.87
CA THR A 25 -3.81 -8.19 -5.90
C THR A 25 -3.21 -6.89 -6.42
N LEU A 26 -3.93 -5.79 -6.22
CA LEU A 26 -3.38 -4.43 -6.27
C LEU A 26 -3.00 -4.03 -4.84
N PRO A 27 -1.71 -4.01 -4.49
CA PRO A 27 -1.27 -3.83 -3.12
C PRO A 27 -1.16 -2.38 -2.65
N HIS A 28 -1.39 -1.40 -3.53
CA HIS A 28 -1.36 0.03 -3.21
C HIS A 28 -2.40 0.80 -4.02
N GLU A 29 -3.55 1.05 -3.42
CA GLU A 29 -4.65 1.78 -4.04
C GLU A 29 -5.41 2.64 -3.02
N HIS A 30 -6.27 3.52 -3.55
CA HIS A 30 -7.26 4.25 -2.79
C HIS A 30 -8.64 4.06 -3.42
N THR A 31 -9.69 4.02 -2.61
CA THR A 31 -11.10 4.04 -3.08
C THR A 31 -11.78 5.36 -2.73
N LYS A 32 -11.13 6.16 -1.90
CA LYS A 32 -11.45 7.53 -1.55
C LYS A 32 -10.21 8.13 -0.90
N VAL A 33 -9.77 9.29 -1.34
CA VAL A 33 -8.67 10.04 -0.71
C VAL A 33 -8.86 11.52 -0.96
N THR A 34 -8.49 12.36 -0.01
CA THR A 34 -8.45 13.82 -0.19
C THR A 34 -7.21 14.42 0.44
N LEU A 35 -6.42 15.09 -0.39
CA LEU A 35 -5.29 15.92 0.01
C LEU A 35 -5.60 17.42 -0.16
N TRP A 36 -6.80 17.73 -0.65
CA TRP A 36 -7.25 19.08 -1.02
C TRP A 36 -7.42 20.02 0.16
N HIS A 37 -7.62 19.51 1.37
CA HIS A 37 -7.89 20.32 2.55
C HIS A 37 -6.68 21.07 3.12
N ILE A 38 -5.47 20.80 2.62
CA ILE A 38 -4.24 21.47 3.06
C ILE A 38 -3.89 22.60 2.07
N GLN A 39 -4.10 23.85 2.48
CA GLN A 39 -3.83 25.01 1.64
C GLN A 39 -2.35 25.21 1.33
N GLY A 40 -2.06 25.72 0.14
CA GLY A 40 -0.69 26.05 -0.29
C GLY A 40 0.18 24.86 -0.69
N ARG A 41 -0.40 23.68 -0.78
CA ARG A 41 0.30 22.50 -1.29
C ARG A 41 0.11 22.35 -2.79
N TRP A 42 1.05 21.63 -3.42
CA TRP A 42 0.99 21.33 -4.86
C TRP A 42 0.27 20.01 -5.17
N ASP A 43 0.16 19.12 -4.18
CA ASP A 43 -0.41 17.78 -4.27
C ASP A 43 -1.90 17.80 -3.94
N TYR A 44 -2.69 18.46 -4.78
CA TYR A 44 -4.14 18.57 -4.66
C TYR A 44 -4.85 17.32 -5.21
N TRP A 45 -4.42 16.13 -4.76
CA TRP A 45 -5.05 14.88 -5.18
C TRP A 45 -6.40 14.69 -4.49
N GLU A 46 -7.39 14.32 -5.28
CA GLU A 46 -8.70 14.00 -4.76
C GLU A 46 -9.34 12.90 -5.59
N LEU A 47 -9.70 11.82 -4.91
CA LEU A 47 -10.62 10.79 -5.34
C LEU A 47 -11.86 10.92 -4.46
N ILE A 48 -12.93 11.55 -4.99
CA ILE A 48 -14.18 11.76 -4.24
C ILE A 48 -14.76 10.41 -3.83
N GLY A 49 -14.65 9.42 -4.70
CA GLY A 49 -14.93 8.03 -4.37
C GLY A 49 -16.39 7.80 -4.02
N GLU A 50 -17.33 8.36 -4.79
CA GLU A 50 -18.77 8.03 -4.64
C GLU A 50 -18.96 6.51 -4.66
N GLU A 51 -19.59 5.96 -3.62
CA GLU A 51 -19.64 4.52 -3.39
C GLU A 51 -20.23 3.73 -4.59
N PRO A 52 -21.31 4.15 -5.25
CA PRO A 52 -21.82 3.45 -6.43
C PRO A 52 -20.83 3.41 -7.58
N ARG A 53 -20.12 4.52 -7.84
CA ARG A 53 -19.10 4.61 -8.89
C ARG A 53 -17.92 3.69 -8.60
N ILE A 54 -17.42 3.69 -7.38
CA ILE A 54 -16.30 2.81 -6.99
C ILE A 54 -16.72 1.34 -7.08
N VAL A 55 -17.96 0.99 -6.78
CA VAL A 55 -18.47 -0.39 -7.00
C VAL A 55 -18.40 -0.78 -8.47
N GLU A 56 -18.75 0.12 -9.41
CA GLU A 56 -18.62 -0.13 -10.85
C GLU A 56 -17.17 -0.29 -11.28
N GLU A 57 -16.28 0.60 -10.84
CA GLU A 57 -14.84 0.57 -11.14
C GLU A 57 -14.19 -0.71 -10.62
N LEU A 58 -14.46 -1.08 -9.37
CA LEU A 58 -13.97 -2.33 -8.77
C LEU A 58 -14.63 -3.56 -9.39
N GLY A 59 -15.86 -3.46 -9.87
CA GLY A 59 -16.52 -4.49 -10.66
C GLY A 59 -15.78 -4.76 -11.98
N ALA A 60 -15.32 -3.71 -12.66
CA ALA A 60 -14.50 -3.83 -13.87
C ALA A 60 -13.14 -4.49 -13.57
N TYR A 61 -12.53 -4.15 -12.41
CA TYR A 61 -11.30 -4.81 -11.94
C TYR A 61 -11.51 -6.31 -11.66
N ALA A 62 -12.59 -6.66 -10.98
CA ALA A 62 -12.93 -8.06 -10.73
C ALA A 62 -13.19 -8.84 -12.03
N ALA A 63 -13.90 -8.23 -13.00
CA ALA A 63 -14.14 -8.81 -14.31
C ALA A 63 -12.85 -9.01 -15.13
N ALA A 64 -11.82 -8.19 -14.89
CA ALA A 64 -10.49 -8.34 -15.49
C ALA A 64 -9.60 -9.39 -14.78
N GLY A 65 -10.13 -10.10 -13.78
CA GLY A 65 -9.41 -11.14 -13.03
C GLY A 65 -8.82 -10.68 -11.70
N GLY A 66 -9.10 -9.44 -11.29
CA GLY A 66 -8.73 -8.93 -9.97
C GLY A 66 -9.43 -9.68 -8.84
N ARG A 67 -8.74 -9.91 -7.73
CA ARG A 67 -9.26 -10.65 -6.58
C ARG A 67 -9.15 -9.88 -5.27
N ALA A 68 -8.10 -9.08 -5.13
CA ALA A 68 -7.86 -8.33 -3.91
C ALA A 68 -7.32 -6.92 -4.20
N LEU A 69 -7.54 -6.02 -3.24
CA LEU A 69 -7.09 -4.64 -3.28
C LEU A 69 -6.69 -4.21 -1.86
N VAL A 70 -5.58 -3.50 -1.74
CA VAL A 70 -5.16 -2.86 -0.49
C VAL A 70 -5.46 -1.37 -0.60
N ASP A 71 -6.35 -0.88 0.26
CA ASP A 71 -6.65 0.56 0.36
C ASP A 71 -5.78 1.17 1.46
N LEU A 72 -4.83 2.00 1.06
CA LEU A 72 -3.83 2.62 1.94
C LEU A 72 -4.24 4.03 2.41
N THR A 73 -5.49 4.41 2.23
CA THR A 73 -6.01 5.67 2.76
C THR A 73 -6.00 5.65 4.29
N LEU A 74 -5.25 6.58 4.89
CA LEU A 74 -5.05 6.68 6.33
C LEU A 74 -5.87 7.82 6.96
N ASP A 75 -5.81 7.91 8.29
CA ASP A 75 -6.41 9.02 9.02
C ASP A 75 -5.78 10.35 8.62
N GLY A 76 -6.62 11.37 8.45
CA GLY A 76 -6.23 12.68 7.92
C GLY A 76 -6.35 12.82 6.40
N ILE A 77 -6.53 11.73 5.66
CA ILE A 77 -6.67 11.77 4.19
C ILE A 77 -7.93 11.07 3.67
N GLY A 78 -8.88 10.70 4.56
CA GLY A 78 -10.20 10.19 4.15
C GLY A 78 -10.48 8.72 4.47
N ARG A 79 -9.71 8.08 5.35
CA ARG A 79 -9.87 6.69 5.78
C ARG A 79 -11.30 6.37 6.25
N ASP A 80 -11.85 5.25 5.75
CA ASP A 80 -13.19 4.76 6.15
C ASP A 80 -13.25 3.22 6.03
N LEU A 81 -12.75 2.50 7.04
CA LEU A 81 -12.79 1.04 7.06
C LEU A 81 -14.20 0.44 6.96
N PRO A 82 -15.24 0.99 7.63
CA PRO A 82 -16.63 0.53 7.45
C PRO A 82 -17.12 0.63 6.01
N ARG A 83 -16.74 1.68 5.28
CA ARG A 83 -17.04 1.83 3.85
C ARG A 83 -16.32 0.75 3.02
N LEU A 84 -15.05 0.47 3.29
CA LEU A 84 -14.32 -0.60 2.61
C LEU A 84 -15.01 -1.97 2.81
N ALA A 85 -15.60 -2.23 3.97
CA ALA A 85 -16.36 -3.44 4.22
C ALA A 85 -17.64 -3.53 3.34
N ARG A 86 -18.34 -2.41 3.10
CA ARG A 86 -19.47 -2.35 2.16
C ARG A 86 -19.03 -2.56 0.72
N LEU A 87 -17.94 -1.92 0.29
CA LEU A 87 -17.37 -2.13 -1.05
C LEU A 87 -16.97 -3.58 -1.28
N ALA A 88 -16.30 -4.21 -0.31
CA ALA A 88 -15.91 -5.61 -0.37
C ALA A 88 -17.14 -6.56 -0.43
N GLU A 89 -18.23 -6.20 0.25
CA GLU A 89 -19.49 -6.97 0.16
C GLU A 89 -20.14 -6.83 -1.22
N ALA A 90 -20.20 -5.62 -1.76
CA ALA A 90 -20.82 -5.36 -3.06
C ALA A 90 -20.04 -5.98 -4.23
N THR A 91 -18.69 -5.94 -4.20
CA THR A 91 -17.82 -6.36 -5.31
C THR A 91 -17.32 -7.79 -5.18
N LYS A 92 -17.45 -8.40 -4.01
CA LYS A 92 -16.88 -9.71 -3.64
C LYS A 92 -15.35 -9.76 -3.68
N LEU A 93 -14.68 -8.63 -3.77
CA LEU A 93 -13.22 -8.53 -3.65
C LEU A 93 -12.77 -8.69 -2.19
N HIS A 94 -11.56 -9.19 -2.00
CA HIS A 94 -10.86 -9.10 -0.73
C HIS A 94 -10.24 -7.70 -0.60
N ILE A 95 -10.80 -6.86 0.26
CA ILE A 95 -10.25 -5.52 0.52
C ILE A 95 -9.50 -5.54 1.86
N ILE A 96 -8.29 -5.03 1.85
CA ILE A 96 -7.44 -4.86 3.03
C ILE A 96 -7.30 -3.35 3.27
N GLY A 97 -7.54 -2.87 4.50
CA GLY A 97 -7.36 -1.47 4.84
C GLY A 97 -6.07 -1.22 5.61
N GLY A 98 -5.53 -0.01 5.47
CA GLY A 98 -4.36 0.45 6.19
C GLY A 98 -4.65 0.98 7.60
N SER A 99 -3.60 1.14 8.42
CA SER A 99 -3.61 1.76 9.74
C SER A 99 -2.35 2.59 9.95
N GLY A 100 -2.46 3.67 10.74
CA GLY A 100 -1.37 4.60 11.04
C GLY A 100 -1.61 5.98 10.45
N TRP A 101 -0.55 6.75 10.24
CA TRP A 101 -0.62 8.15 9.79
C TRP A 101 0.28 8.38 8.58
N TYR A 102 -0.19 9.15 7.61
CA TYR A 102 0.42 9.36 6.29
C TYR A 102 1.72 10.18 6.36
N ARG A 103 1.66 11.49 6.13
CA ARG A 103 2.80 12.43 6.11
C ARG A 103 2.54 13.58 7.08
N THR A 104 3.58 14.22 7.59
CA THR A 104 3.48 15.30 8.59
C THR A 104 2.40 16.33 8.28
N ALA A 105 2.30 16.77 7.02
CA ALA A 105 1.33 17.80 6.60
C ALA A 105 -0.14 17.36 6.74
N TYR A 106 -0.40 16.06 6.79
CA TYR A 106 -1.75 15.46 6.82
C TYR A 106 -2.07 14.79 8.16
N TYR A 107 -1.23 14.94 9.17
CA TYR A 107 -1.56 14.42 10.50
C TYR A 107 -2.77 15.15 11.07
N PRO A 108 -3.85 14.43 11.41
CA PRO A 108 -5.02 15.09 12.00
C PRO A 108 -4.63 15.69 13.34
N PRO A 109 -5.05 16.95 13.63
CA PRO A 109 -4.69 17.62 14.87
C PRO A 109 -5.07 16.85 16.14
N GLU A 110 -6.16 16.11 16.12
CA GLU A 110 -6.66 15.27 17.20
C GLU A 110 -5.74 14.07 17.50
N ALA A 111 -4.95 13.62 16.52
CA ALA A 111 -4.00 12.52 16.73
C ALA A 111 -2.83 12.94 17.64
N ARG A 112 -2.58 14.25 17.80
CA ARG A 112 -1.56 14.81 18.71
C ARG A 112 -0.19 14.15 18.55
N ILE A 113 0.21 13.89 17.28
CA ILE A 113 1.51 13.24 16.98
C ILE A 113 2.70 13.99 17.58
N ASP A 114 2.58 15.32 17.67
CA ASP A 114 3.60 16.23 18.21
C ASP A 114 3.92 16.00 19.70
N THR A 115 2.95 15.51 20.48
CA THR A 115 3.04 15.41 21.94
C THR A 115 3.00 13.99 22.48
N ARG A 116 2.67 13.00 21.65
CA ARG A 116 2.57 11.59 22.05
C ARG A 116 3.90 10.87 21.92
N THR A 117 4.11 9.88 22.75
CA THR A 117 5.26 8.98 22.65
C THR A 117 5.13 8.00 21.50
N THR A 118 6.24 7.39 21.11
CA THR A 118 6.24 6.29 20.13
C THR A 118 5.35 5.12 20.58
N ASP A 119 5.33 4.81 21.88
CA ASP A 119 4.52 3.71 22.42
C ASP A 119 3.03 4.04 22.40
N ASP A 120 2.62 5.26 22.74
CA ASP A 120 1.22 5.67 22.64
C ASP A 120 0.69 5.52 21.21
N LEU A 121 1.50 5.90 20.22
CA LEU A 121 1.15 5.76 18.80
C LEU A 121 1.09 4.28 18.37
N ALA A 122 2.06 3.48 18.80
CA ALA A 122 2.06 2.05 18.53
C ALA A 122 0.86 1.35 19.16
N ASP A 123 0.51 1.71 20.40
CA ASP A 123 -0.66 1.16 21.11
C ASP A 123 -1.98 1.44 20.38
N GLU A 124 -2.10 2.61 19.73
CA GLU A 124 -3.29 2.94 18.94
C GLU A 124 -3.40 2.04 17.72
N ILE A 125 -2.33 1.89 16.93
CA ILE A 125 -2.30 0.97 15.79
C ILE A 125 -2.63 -0.45 16.25
N VAL A 126 -2.00 -0.94 17.32
CA VAL A 126 -2.25 -2.30 17.84
C VAL A 126 -3.72 -2.48 18.24
N ARG A 127 -4.33 -1.50 18.92
CA ARG A 127 -5.76 -1.56 19.29
C ARG A 127 -6.66 -1.70 18.06
N GLU A 128 -6.37 -1.00 16.97
CA GLU A 128 -7.14 -1.15 15.72
C GLU A 128 -7.06 -2.57 15.15
N PHE A 129 -5.88 -3.20 15.19
CA PHE A 129 -5.73 -4.59 14.76
C PHE A 129 -6.45 -5.58 15.67
N LEU A 130 -6.49 -5.33 16.97
CA LEU A 130 -7.11 -6.22 17.95
C LEU A 130 -8.63 -6.03 18.02
N ASP A 131 -9.08 -4.80 18.20
CA ASP A 131 -10.47 -4.47 18.48
C ASP A 131 -11.23 -4.12 17.20
N GLY A 132 -10.57 -3.46 16.24
CA GLY A 132 -11.18 -2.91 15.03
C GLY A 132 -12.01 -1.66 15.33
N VAL A 133 -12.61 -1.12 14.28
CA VAL A 133 -13.59 -0.02 14.37
C VAL A 133 -15.01 -0.55 14.17
N PRO A 134 -16.05 0.08 14.72
CA PRO A 134 -17.43 -0.33 14.49
C PRO A 134 -17.77 -0.37 13.00
N GLY A 135 -18.38 -1.46 12.55
CA GLY A 135 -18.76 -1.64 11.14
C GLY A 135 -20.12 -2.33 10.96
N PRO A 136 -20.60 -2.48 9.71
CA PRO A 136 -21.96 -2.93 9.42
C PRO A 136 -22.28 -4.35 9.92
N ASN A 137 -21.28 -5.23 9.96
CA ASN A 137 -21.44 -6.63 10.35
C ASN A 137 -20.55 -7.02 11.56
N GLY A 138 -20.14 -6.05 12.35
CA GLY A 138 -19.22 -6.19 13.48
C GLY A 138 -17.93 -5.44 13.25
N PRO A 139 -16.90 -5.61 14.12
CA PRO A 139 -15.67 -4.86 14.03
C PRO A 139 -14.94 -5.06 12.68
N VAL A 140 -14.54 -3.96 12.04
CA VAL A 140 -13.72 -3.94 10.83
C VAL A 140 -12.29 -3.63 11.24
N ARG A 141 -11.34 -4.45 10.78
CA ARG A 141 -9.93 -4.37 11.17
C ARG A 141 -9.05 -4.07 9.97
N PRO A 142 -7.97 -3.27 10.17
CA PRO A 142 -6.94 -3.14 9.16
C PRO A 142 -6.14 -4.44 9.02
N GLY A 143 -5.44 -4.62 7.90
CA GLY A 143 -4.60 -5.79 7.64
C GLY A 143 -3.14 -5.46 7.32
N ILE A 144 -2.80 -4.16 7.21
CA ILE A 144 -1.45 -3.67 6.96
C ILE A 144 -1.23 -2.35 7.70
N ILE A 145 0.00 -2.01 8.05
CA ILE A 145 0.36 -0.72 8.63
C ILE A 145 0.90 0.18 7.50
N GLY A 146 0.30 1.33 7.32
CA GLY A 146 0.69 2.30 6.26
C GLY A 146 -0.41 2.51 5.21
N GLU A 147 -0.09 3.41 4.28
CA GLU A 147 1.28 3.90 3.90
C GLU A 147 1.81 4.97 4.87
N ILE A 148 2.87 4.65 5.60
CA ILE A 148 3.56 5.61 6.46
C ILE A 148 4.51 6.42 5.60
N GLY A 149 4.45 7.76 5.66
CA GLY A 149 5.12 8.60 4.68
C GLY A 149 6.02 9.69 5.22
N THR A 150 6.78 10.27 4.29
CA THR A 150 7.56 11.48 4.49
C THR A 150 7.10 12.58 3.54
N ASP A 151 7.00 13.79 4.06
CA ASP A 151 6.58 14.96 3.27
C ASP A 151 7.73 15.59 2.47
N LYS A 152 8.97 15.27 2.82
CA LYS A 152 10.19 15.82 2.24
C LYS A 152 11.13 14.69 1.78
N PRO A 153 12.18 15.02 0.99
CA PRO A 153 13.25 14.06 0.66
C PRO A 153 14.10 13.63 1.88
N TRP A 154 13.66 13.92 3.07
CA TRP A 154 14.26 13.51 4.35
C TRP A 154 13.18 13.28 5.38
N VAL A 155 13.48 12.49 6.39
CA VAL A 155 12.55 12.17 7.49
C VAL A 155 12.62 13.26 8.57
N THR A 156 11.49 13.81 8.95
CA THR A 156 11.39 14.75 10.09
C THR A 156 11.30 13.98 11.42
N ALA A 157 11.57 14.66 12.55
CA ALA A 157 11.49 14.05 13.88
C ALA A 157 10.09 13.48 14.23
N GLN A 158 9.01 14.12 13.72
CA GLN A 158 7.67 13.60 13.93
C GLN A 158 7.41 12.35 13.07
N GLU A 159 7.84 12.36 11.81
CA GLU A 159 7.74 11.21 10.92
C GLU A 159 8.58 10.03 11.44
N GLU A 160 9.82 10.27 11.90
CA GLU A 160 10.63 9.22 12.54
C GLU A 160 9.89 8.57 13.71
N ARG A 161 9.21 9.36 14.53
CA ARG A 161 8.40 8.83 15.63
C ARG A 161 7.28 7.91 15.14
N VAL A 162 6.60 8.29 14.04
CA VAL A 162 5.54 7.48 13.43
C VAL A 162 6.12 6.20 12.80
N PHE A 163 7.27 6.26 12.12
CA PHE A 163 7.95 5.07 11.61
C PHE A 163 8.33 4.11 12.73
N ARG A 164 8.91 4.60 13.83
CA ARG A 164 9.24 3.76 14.99
C ARG A 164 8.00 3.17 15.66
N ALA A 165 6.88 3.91 15.70
CA ALA A 165 5.61 3.41 16.20
C ALA A 165 5.05 2.30 15.27
N ALA A 166 5.12 2.49 13.97
CA ALA A 166 4.73 1.49 12.98
C ALA A 166 5.54 0.19 13.14
N ALA A 167 6.87 0.29 13.33
CA ALA A 167 7.73 -0.87 13.56
C ALA A 167 7.33 -1.64 14.83
N ARG A 168 7.12 -0.94 15.96
CA ARG A 168 6.66 -1.56 17.24
C ARG A 168 5.28 -2.21 17.08
N ALA A 169 4.36 -1.55 16.39
CA ALA A 169 3.04 -2.11 16.11
C ALA A 169 3.12 -3.34 15.22
N ALA A 170 3.98 -3.34 14.19
CA ALA A 170 4.23 -4.47 13.31
C ALA A 170 4.75 -5.69 14.08
N GLN A 171 5.72 -5.51 14.98
CA GLN A 171 6.25 -6.55 15.83
C GLN A 171 5.16 -7.17 16.72
N ARG A 172 4.25 -6.36 17.27
CA ARG A 172 3.18 -6.78 18.19
C ARG A 172 1.96 -7.36 17.49
N THR A 173 1.70 -7.00 16.22
CA THR A 173 0.55 -7.49 15.44
C THR A 173 0.92 -8.59 14.45
N GLY A 174 2.19 -8.67 14.05
CA GLY A 174 2.66 -9.52 12.95
C GLY A 174 2.36 -8.96 11.56
N ALA A 175 1.84 -7.74 11.45
CA ALA A 175 1.56 -7.07 10.18
C ALA A 175 2.84 -6.57 9.49
N SER A 176 2.77 -6.34 8.18
CA SER A 176 3.81 -5.61 7.44
C SER A 176 3.60 -4.11 7.52
N VAL A 177 4.67 -3.36 7.27
CA VAL A 177 4.65 -1.92 7.09
C VAL A 177 4.86 -1.59 5.62
N THR A 178 3.99 -0.76 5.04
CA THR A 178 4.19 -0.15 3.73
C THR A 178 4.44 1.34 3.87
N THR A 179 5.24 1.92 2.96
CA THR A 179 5.72 3.28 3.09
C THR A 179 5.43 4.12 1.86
N HIS A 180 5.27 5.43 2.06
CA HIS A 180 5.23 6.45 1.01
C HIS A 180 6.63 7.08 0.85
N ALA A 181 7.34 6.74 -0.22
CA ALA A 181 8.71 7.19 -0.49
C ALA A 181 8.82 7.83 -1.89
N ALA A 182 8.10 8.94 -2.11
CA ALA A 182 7.97 9.54 -3.43
C ALA A 182 9.14 10.48 -3.79
N GLN A 183 9.50 10.53 -5.09
CA GLN A 183 10.36 11.51 -5.77
C GLN A 183 11.80 11.64 -5.25
N SER A 184 12.28 10.71 -4.45
CA SER A 184 13.64 10.72 -3.90
C SER A 184 14.05 9.32 -3.42
N ALA A 185 15.29 9.18 -2.99
CA ALA A 185 15.77 7.95 -2.35
C ALA A 185 15.43 7.87 -0.84
N VAL A 186 14.42 8.63 -0.37
CA VAL A 186 14.07 8.70 1.06
C VAL A 186 13.66 7.35 1.64
N GLY A 187 13.18 6.43 0.82
CA GLY A 187 12.85 5.06 1.24
C GLY A 187 14.00 4.32 1.92
N LEU A 188 15.26 4.64 1.59
CA LEU A 188 16.41 4.05 2.30
C LEU A 188 16.54 4.57 3.75
N ALA A 189 16.23 5.85 3.99
CA ALA A 189 16.20 6.40 5.34
C ALA A 189 15.02 5.82 6.14
N GLN A 190 13.85 5.70 5.51
CA GLN A 190 12.66 5.06 6.10
C GLN A 190 12.98 3.61 6.51
N LEU A 191 13.59 2.83 5.59
CA LEU A 191 13.98 1.45 5.84
C LEU A 191 14.99 1.35 7.01
N THR A 192 15.98 2.25 7.07
CA THR A 192 16.95 2.30 8.16
C THR A 192 16.26 2.53 9.52
N ILE A 193 15.30 3.46 9.60
CA ILE A 193 14.57 3.73 10.86
C ILE A 193 13.76 2.51 11.30
N LEU A 194 13.13 1.80 10.36
CA LEU A 194 12.35 0.59 10.65
C LEU A 194 13.25 -0.55 11.14
N GLU A 195 14.41 -0.76 10.49
CA GLU A 195 15.42 -1.74 10.93
C GLU A 195 16.02 -1.39 12.31
N ASP A 196 16.38 -0.14 12.53
CA ASP A 196 16.89 0.34 13.83
C ASP A 196 15.86 0.16 14.96
N ALA A 197 14.56 0.18 14.61
CA ALA A 197 13.48 -0.13 15.53
C ALA A 197 13.24 -1.66 15.70
N GLY A 198 14.05 -2.50 15.05
CA GLY A 198 14.01 -3.96 15.18
C GLY A 198 13.02 -4.67 14.25
N LEU A 199 12.49 -3.99 13.25
CA LEU A 199 11.60 -4.63 12.26
C LEU A 199 12.43 -5.35 11.20
N ASP A 200 12.07 -6.62 10.93
CA ASP A 200 12.66 -7.41 9.84
C ASP A 200 12.34 -6.73 8.49
N PRO A 201 13.36 -6.40 7.66
CA PRO A 201 13.15 -5.83 6.32
C PRO A 201 12.19 -6.63 5.43
N ALA A 202 12.10 -7.94 5.61
CA ALA A 202 11.14 -8.77 4.88
C ALA A 202 9.67 -8.42 5.18
N ARG A 203 9.42 -7.63 6.22
CA ARG A 203 8.11 -7.08 6.61
C ARG A 203 7.90 -5.63 6.16
N VAL A 204 8.81 -5.08 5.36
CA VAL A 204 8.76 -3.69 4.88
C VAL A 204 8.54 -3.65 3.38
N VAL A 205 7.60 -2.80 2.96
CA VAL A 205 7.36 -2.45 1.56
C VAL A 205 7.74 -0.99 1.37
N ILE A 206 8.62 -0.71 0.42
CA ILE A 206 8.95 0.66 0.02
C ILE A 206 8.11 1.00 -1.21
N GLY A 207 7.07 1.83 -1.01
CA GLY A 207 6.18 2.30 -2.06
C GLY A 207 6.77 3.42 -2.91
N HIS A 208 6.15 3.68 -4.06
CA HIS A 208 6.47 4.75 -5.02
C HIS A 208 7.93 4.73 -5.52
N THR A 209 8.53 3.55 -5.60
CA THR A 209 9.92 3.44 -6.02
C THR A 209 10.13 3.84 -7.48
N ASP A 210 9.11 3.71 -8.31
CA ASP A 210 9.09 4.14 -9.70
C ASP A 210 9.00 5.67 -9.87
N SER A 211 8.67 6.42 -8.82
CA SER A 211 8.83 7.88 -8.79
C SER A 211 10.32 8.32 -8.76
N TRP A 212 11.23 7.42 -8.37
CA TRP A 212 12.68 7.61 -8.36
C TRP A 212 13.40 6.41 -8.99
N PRO A 213 13.26 6.18 -10.32
CA PRO A 213 13.69 4.97 -10.99
C PRO A 213 15.21 4.97 -11.23
N ARG A 214 15.97 4.68 -10.19
CA ARG A 214 17.44 4.56 -10.17
C ARG A 214 17.85 3.15 -9.79
N ALA A 215 18.68 2.54 -10.61
CA ALA A 215 19.12 1.15 -10.44
C ALA A 215 19.75 0.89 -9.06
N GLU A 216 20.60 1.81 -8.60
CA GLU A 216 21.31 1.71 -7.32
C GLU A 216 20.32 1.76 -6.15
N TYR A 217 19.30 2.66 -6.23
CA TYR A 217 18.25 2.79 -5.22
C TYR A 217 17.42 1.51 -5.12
N TRP A 218 16.97 0.99 -6.26
CA TRP A 218 16.15 -0.22 -6.30
C TRP A 218 16.92 -1.44 -5.80
N ARG A 219 18.19 -1.61 -6.24
CA ARG A 219 19.04 -2.70 -5.76
C ARG A 219 19.27 -2.63 -4.26
N GLU A 220 19.49 -1.44 -3.71
CA GLU A 220 19.76 -1.30 -2.28
C GLU A 220 18.55 -1.72 -1.43
N ILE A 221 17.31 -1.38 -1.84
CA ILE A 221 16.08 -1.81 -1.17
C ILE A 221 16.01 -3.34 -1.13
N VAL A 222 16.12 -4.00 -2.28
CA VAL A 222 15.96 -5.46 -2.37
C VAL A 222 17.12 -6.23 -1.73
N LYS A 223 18.35 -5.71 -1.78
CA LYS A 223 19.52 -6.29 -1.10
C LYS A 223 19.37 -6.30 0.41
N ARG A 224 18.72 -5.30 0.98
CA ARG A 224 18.42 -5.24 2.42
C ARG A 224 17.26 -6.18 2.82
N GLY A 225 16.61 -6.83 1.87
CA GLY A 225 15.53 -7.79 2.11
C GLY A 225 14.13 -7.21 2.04
N ALA A 226 13.96 -5.89 1.88
CA ALA A 226 12.67 -5.23 1.76
C ALA A 226 11.99 -5.53 0.41
N THR A 227 10.68 -5.34 0.35
CA THR A 227 9.90 -5.41 -0.89
C THR A 227 9.88 -4.05 -1.55
N LEU A 228 10.25 -4.00 -2.81
CA LEU A 228 10.13 -2.85 -3.70
C LEU A 228 8.73 -2.83 -4.32
N GLU A 229 8.03 -1.70 -4.29
CA GLU A 229 6.75 -1.53 -4.96
C GLU A 229 6.84 -0.41 -6.01
N ALA A 230 6.55 -0.77 -7.27
CA ALA A 230 6.33 0.17 -8.35
C ALA A 230 4.82 0.32 -8.53
N ASP A 231 4.29 1.46 -8.16
CA ASP A 231 2.85 1.67 -7.96
C ASP A 231 2.28 2.94 -8.62
N PHE A 232 3.08 3.68 -9.38
CA PHE A 232 2.59 4.77 -10.24
C PHE A 232 2.32 4.32 -11.68
N LEU A 233 2.01 3.02 -11.86
CA LEU A 233 1.79 2.46 -13.18
C LEU A 233 0.45 2.90 -13.77
N GLY A 234 0.49 3.48 -14.98
CA GLY A 234 -0.68 4.07 -15.64
C GLY A 234 -1.05 5.48 -15.19
N MET A 235 -0.24 6.10 -14.35
CA MET A 235 -0.44 7.45 -13.84
C MET A 235 0.09 8.49 -14.85
N SER A 236 -0.68 8.79 -15.89
CA SER A 236 -0.26 9.62 -17.04
C SER A 236 -0.43 11.14 -16.85
N PHE A 237 -1.03 11.59 -15.74
CA PHE A 237 -1.40 13.00 -15.54
C PHE A 237 -0.51 13.74 -14.54
N THR A 238 0.54 13.12 -14.04
CA THR A 238 1.43 13.71 -13.03
C THR A 238 2.80 14.03 -13.58
N PRO A 239 3.49 15.07 -13.07
CA PRO A 239 4.90 15.29 -13.36
C PRO A 239 5.81 14.16 -12.82
N LEU A 240 5.25 13.17 -12.11
CA LEU A 240 5.97 12.02 -11.56
C LEU A 240 6.33 10.98 -12.62
N GLU A 241 5.66 10.98 -13.76
CA GLU A 241 5.94 10.10 -14.91
C GLU A 241 7.26 10.47 -15.65
N ARG A 242 8.24 10.99 -14.95
CA ARG A 242 9.46 11.54 -15.57
C ARG A 242 10.33 10.53 -16.30
N ALA A 243 10.28 9.26 -15.93
CA ALA A 243 11.10 8.23 -16.56
C ALA A 243 10.33 7.39 -17.58
N GLY A 244 9.01 7.44 -17.53
CA GLY A 244 8.13 6.60 -18.35
C GLY A 244 8.24 5.11 -18.02
N GLU A 245 7.20 4.36 -18.30
CA GLU A 245 7.12 2.93 -18.02
C GLU A 245 8.19 2.07 -18.74
N PRO A 246 8.71 2.41 -19.95
CA PRO A 246 9.83 1.66 -20.52
C PRO A 246 11.04 1.57 -19.59
N LYS A 247 11.35 2.65 -18.85
CA LYS A 247 12.44 2.64 -17.87
C LYS A 247 12.11 1.79 -16.64
N VAL A 248 10.87 1.81 -16.20
CA VAL A 248 10.39 0.95 -15.10
C VAL A 248 10.52 -0.53 -15.49
N ILE A 249 10.08 -0.91 -16.70
CA ILE A 249 10.22 -2.29 -17.22
C ILE A 249 11.69 -2.70 -17.30
N GLU A 250 12.58 -1.82 -17.80
CA GLU A 250 14.03 -2.08 -17.85
C GLU A 250 14.58 -2.40 -16.45
N LEU A 251 14.24 -1.59 -15.43
CA LEU A 251 14.73 -1.76 -14.07
C LEU A 251 14.12 -3.00 -13.39
N LEU A 252 12.83 -3.29 -13.63
CA LEU A 252 12.20 -4.52 -13.17
C LEU A 252 12.92 -5.75 -13.75
N LYS A 253 13.18 -5.75 -15.06
CA LYS A 253 13.93 -6.86 -15.70
C LYS A 253 15.32 -7.02 -15.11
N MET A 254 16.03 -5.94 -14.89
CA MET A 254 17.35 -5.97 -14.23
C MET A 254 17.28 -6.69 -12.87
N LEU A 255 16.29 -6.35 -12.02
CA LEU A 255 16.12 -7.03 -10.73
C LEU A 255 15.70 -8.50 -10.87
N LEU A 256 14.86 -8.82 -11.86
CA LEU A 256 14.47 -10.20 -12.15
C LEU A 256 15.65 -11.04 -12.60
N ASP A 257 16.50 -10.51 -13.49
CA ASP A 257 17.74 -11.15 -13.95
C ASP A 257 18.74 -11.36 -12.80
N GLU A 258 18.70 -10.50 -11.77
CA GLU A 258 19.50 -10.61 -10.54
C GLU A 258 18.85 -11.54 -9.48
N GLY A 259 17.67 -12.12 -9.72
CA GLY A 259 17.02 -13.12 -8.85
C GLY A 259 16.15 -12.52 -7.73
N TYR A 260 15.70 -11.26 -7.86
CA TYR A 260 14.88 -10.58 -6.84
C TYR A 260 13.37 -10.65 -7.08
N GLU A 261 12.87 -11.64 -7.84
CA GLU A 261 11.44 -11.78 -8.18
C GLU A 261 10.52 -11.84 -6.94
N LYS A 262 11.03 -12.28 -5.79
CA LYS A 262 10.25 -12.38 -4.54
C LYS A 262 10.10 -11.05 -3.79
N GLN A 263 10.80 -10.02 -4.21
CA GLN A 263 10.88 -8.73 -3.51
C GLN A 263 10.30 -7.59 -4.36
N ILE A 264 9.45 -7.91 -5.34
CA ILE A 264 8.81 -6.94 -6.23
C ILE A 264 7.29 -7.06 -6.09
N MET A 265 6.62 -5.93 -5.99
CA MET A 265 5.17 -5.78 -6.13
C MET A 265 4.85 -4.66 -7.11
N LEU A 266 3.65 -4.69 -7.70
CA LEU A 266 3.17 -3.73 -8.68
C LEU A 266 1.77 -3.26 -8.33
N SER A 267 1.52 -1.95 -8.43
CA SER A 267 0.19 -1.35 -8.26
C SER A 267 0.00 -0.12 -9.16
N GLN A 268 -1.05 0.68 -8.92
CA GLN A 268 -1.42 1.81 -9.78
C GLN A 268 -1.58 3.11 -9.01
N ASP A 269 -1.73 3.06 -7.70
CA ASP A 269 -2.01 4.20 -6.83
C ASP A 269 -3.14 5.07 -7.41
N VAL A 270 -4.31 4.46 -7.60
CA VAL A 270 -5.49 5.21 -8.04
C VAL A 270 -5.91 6.14 -6.89
N CYS A 271 -5.60 7.43 -7.04
CA CYS A 271 -5.77 8.44 -6.01
C CYS A 271 -6.41 9.75 -6.52
N HIS A 272 -6.87 9.75 -7.78
CA HIS A 272 -7.51 10.92 -8.41
C HIS A 272 -8.67 10.50 -9.30
N ASP A 273 -9.75 11.29 -9.30
CA ASP A 273 -10.96 10.99 -10.10
C ASP A 273 -10.66 10.79 -11.60
N SER A 274 -9.71 11.53 -12.16
CA SER A 274 -9.34 11.39 -13.58
C SER A 274 -8.70 10.05 -13.94
N GLN A 275 -8.27 9.25 -12.96
CA GLN A 275 -7.77 7.89 -13.21
C GLN A 275 -8.90 6.87 -13.40
N LEU A 276 -10.12 7.17 -12.96
CA LEU A 276 -11.26 6.25 -13.07
C LEU A 276 -11.71 6.09 -14.53
N LEU A 277 -12.18 4.90 -14.89
CA LEU A 277 -12.75 4.61 -16.21
C LEU A 277 -13.90 5.57 -16.57
N SER A 278 -14.73 5.89 -15.58
CA SER A 278 -15.86 6.81 -15.73
C SER A 278 -15.46 8.24 -16.11
N TYR A 279 -14.21 8.61 -15.92
CA TYR A 279 -13.64 9.91 -16.34
C TYR A 279 -12.63 9.79 -17.48
N GLY A 280 -12.55 8.62 -18.14
CA GLY A 280 -11.66 8.38 -19.28
C GLY A 280 -10.25 7.91 -18.89
N GLY A 281 -10.01 7.62 -17.61
CA GLY A 281 -8.77 7.02 -17.13
C GLY A 281 -8.74 5.49 -17.32
N ASN A 282 -7.77 4.85 -16.70
CA ASN A 282 -7.53 3.42 -16.80
C ASN A 282 -8.25 2.59 -15.72
N GLY A 283 -8.83 3.25 -14.71
CA GLY A 283 -9.40 2.61 -13.53
C GLY A 283 -8.39 1.69 -12.83
N TYR A 284 -8.90 0.70 -12.12
CA TYR A 284 -8.08 -0.32 -11.46
C TYR A 284 -7.66 -1.48 -12.39
N THR A 285 -7.79 -1.30 -13.71
CA THR A 285 -7.54 -2.39 -14.68
C THR A 285 -6.26 -2.26 -15.48
N TYR A 286 -5.48 -1.20 -15.26
CA TYR A 286 -4.32 -0.89 -16.09
C TYR A 286 -3.25 -1.98 -16.06
N LEU A 287 -2.95 -2.53 -14.88
CA LEU A 287 -1.97 -3.61 -14.77
C LEU A 287 -2.34 -4.77 -15.68
N GLN A 288 -3.55 -5.34 -15.54
CA GLN A 288 -3.94 -6.52 -16.31
C GLN A 288 -4.04 -6.24 -17.81
N LYS A 289 -4.61 -5.08 -18.19
CA LYS A 289 -4.92 -4.79 -19.59
C LYS A 289 -3.74 -4.19 -20.37
N THR A 290 -2.80 -3.54 -19.68
CA THR A 290 -1.76 -2.77 -20.38
C THR A 290 -0.35 -3.13 -19.91
N PHE A 291 -0.04 -2.98 -18.63
CA PHE A 291 1.33 -3.08 -18.16
C PHE A 291 1.86 -4.52 -18.21
N LEU A 292 1.12 -5.49 -17.68
CA LEU A 292 1.54 -6.89 -17.67
C LEU A 292 1.68 -7.50 -19.09
N PRO A 293 0.80 -7.22 -20.06
CA PRO A 293 1.05 -7.58 -21.46
C PRO A 293 2.36 -7.02 -22.04
N ARG A 294 2.76 -5.80 -21.63
CA ARG A 294 4.04 -5.19 -22.03
C ARG A 294 5.22 -5.88 -21.37
N MET A 295 5.11 -6.30 -20.11
CA MET A 295 6.13 -7.11 -19.45
C MET A 295 6.31 -8.48 -20.14
N LEU A 296 5.21 -9.14 -20.48
CA LEU A 296 5.25 -10.39 -21.27
C LEU A 296 5.96 -10.18 -22.62
N ALA A 297 5.59 -9.12 -23.34
CA ALA A 297 6.23 -8.76 -24.61
C ALA A 297 7.72 -8.42 -24.46
N ALA A 298 8.12 -7.93 -23.29
CA ALA A 298 9.51 -7.68 -22.93
C ALA A 298 10.27 -8.94 -22.46
N GLY A 299 9.61 -10.13 -22.48
CA GLY A 299 10.22 -11.42 -22.19
C GLY A 299 10.14 -11.88 -20.72
N VAL A 300 9.34 -11.22 -19.89
CA VAL A 300 9.03 -11.72 -18.54
C VAL A 300 8.01 -12.85 -18.65
N ASP A 301 8.24 -13.99 -18.03
CA ASP A 301 7.33 -15.13 -18.09
C ASP A 301 6.12 -15.00 -17.14
N GLN A 302 5.05 -15.75 -17.43
CA GLN A 302 3.83 -15.72 -16.63
C GLN A 302 4.04 -16.17 -15.18
N LYS A 303 4.95 -17.12 -14.95
CA LYS A 303 5.27 -17.59 -13.59
C LYS A 303 5.88 -16.48 -12.73
N THR A 304 6.70 -15.64 -13.33
CA THR A 304 7.29 -14.45 -12.69
C THR A 304 6.21 -13.40 -12.44
N ILE A 305 5.29 -13.16 -13.38
CA ILE A 305 4.15 -12.28 -13.18
C ILE A 305 3.28 -12.77 -12.02
N ASP A 306 2.95 -14.06 -11.97
CA ASP A 306 2.18 -14.65 -10.86
C ASP A 306 2.93 -14.54 -9.51
N GLN A 307 4.27 -14.62 -9.53
CA GLN A 307 5.07 -14.37 -8.33
C GLN A 307 4.87 -12.94 -7.81
N ILE A 308 4.96 -11.94 -8.69
CA ILE A 308 4.90 -10.53 -8.36
C ILE A 308 3.49 -10.08 -7.95
N THR A 309 2.45 -10.58 -8.65
CA THR A 309 1.07 -10.07 -8.52
C THR A 309 0.18 -10.90 -7.59
N ILE A 310 0.60 -12.11 -7.25
CA ILE A 310 -0.19 -13.04 -6.41
C ILE A 310 0.60 -13.46 -5.18
N LYS A 311 1.78 -14.05 -5.37
CA LYS A 311 2.50 -14.69 -4.25
C LYS A 311 3.19 -13.69 -3.33
N ASN A 312 3.78 -12.63 -3.88
CA ASN A 312 4.43 -11.60 -3.07
C ASN A 312 3.42 -10.82 -2.24
N PRO A 313 2.28 -10.32 -2.80
CA PRO A 313 1.23 -9.71 -1.98
C PRO A 313 0.71 -10.67 -0.90
N ALA A 314 0.47 -11.95 -1.22
CA ALA A 314 0.03 -12.93 -0.25
C ALA A 314 1.04 -13.09 0.90
N ARG A 315 2.35 -13.19 0.59
CA ARG A 315 3.42 -13.26 1.60
C ARG A 315 3.48 -12.01 2.48
N VAL A 316 3.42 -10.83 1.87
CA VAL A 316 3.51 -9.54 2.58
C VAL A 316 2.31 -9.33 3.50
N LEU A 317 1.09 -9.62 3.03
CA LEU A 317 -0.16 -9.41 3.77
C LEU A 317 -0.45 -10.50 4.81
N THR A 318 0.23 -11.64 4.75
CA THR A 318 0.08 -12.69 5.76
C THR A 318 0.66 -12.23 7.09
N LEU A 319 -0.15 -12.26 8.15
CA LEU A 319 0.30 -11.95 9.50
C LEU A 319 1.30 -13.03 9.96
N VAL A 320 2.42 -12.59 10.53
CA VAL A 320 3.40 -13.49 11.15
C VAL A 320 3.18 -13.56 12.65
N LYS A 321 3.86 -14.50 13.32
CA LYS A 321 3.83 -14.57 14.77
C LYS A 321 4.44 -13.28 15.35
N PRO A 322 3.74 -12.59 16.29
CA PRO A 322 4.33 -11.47 17.00
C PRO A 322 5.67 -11.79 17.63
N SER A 323 6.60 -10.86 17.61
CA SER A 323 7.99 -11.03 18.08
C SER A 323 8.32 -10.24 19.34
N ALA A 324 7.35 -9.50 19.90
CA ALA A 324 7.53 -8.70 21.12
C ALA A 324 6.64 -9.21 22.26
#